data_4893148e66416277bde02644dbcde5d2
#
_entry.id   4893148e66416277bde02644dbcde5d2
#
_cell.length_a   1.000
_cell.length_b   1.000
_cell.length_c   1.000
_cell.angle_alpha   90.00
_cell.angle_beta   90.00
_cell.angle_gamma   90.00
#
_symmetry.space_group_name_H-M   'P 1'
#
loop_
_entity.id
_entity.type
_entity.pdbx_description
1 polymer ?
#
loop_
_entity_poly.entity_id
_entity_poly.type
_entity_poly.pdbx_seq_one_letter_code
_entity_poly.pdbx_strand_id
1 'polypeptide(L)'
;MKRILALVLVLMMSLSLVACGGGGAEESGGESGGDAVNVSVFWYDESDVYLSSVRTALNKELDGLGVAYDNQYAANDQAKQLDQIKTAIAGGSDLLVINVVTSGSPDVAEEIMTAVGDMPVIFFNRAIGTDGADVTVLDAHSNACFIGTDAPEAGHMQGKMVGDYVVANYDTIDKNGDGTISYAMMKGDEANIEAIYRTQYGVEDANAVLKAAGKPELKYFDASNSDCYQVDQGGAWSAAAAKEYMDTNFVSYNEASGNMIELVICNNDGMAEGVIASLQEKGYNVDGAHVVPVFGVDATDNAKALIAEGAMTGTVKQDADGMAAAIAQTVSAVSGGKAPVDALGALSDARFTVASDCAGKLFVAYAPYTG
;
A
#
# COMPACT_ATOMS: atom_id res chain seq x y z
N MET A 1 22.49 45.05 -41.08
CA MET A 1 23.86 44.88 -41.64
C MET A 1 24.36 43.54 -41.07
N LYS A 2 24.36 42.52 -41.89
CA LYS A 2 25.56 41.84 -42.45
C LYS A 2 26.27 41.08 -41.31
N ARG A 3 26.54 39.81 -41.28
CA ARG A 3 26.68 38.67 -42.20
C ARG A 3 27.34 37.61 -41.36
N ILE A 4 26.90 36.34 -41.31
CA ILE A 4 27.43 35.15 -42.04
C ILE A 4 28.80 34.71 -41.55
N LEU A 5 28.89 33.41 -41.05
CA LEU A 5 29.77 32.30 -41.50
C LEU A 5 29.67 31.19 -40.43
N ALA A 6 29.14 30.06 -40.57
CA ALA A 6 29.26 28.90 -41.51
C ALA A 6 30.61 28.18 -41.43
N LEU A 7 30.49 26.86 -41.14
CA LEU A 7 31.37 25.72 -41.50
C LEU A 7 32.72 25.57 -40.78
N VAL A 8 33.03 24.41 -40.23
CA VAL A 8 33.68 23.29 -40.93
C VAL A 8 33.68 21.99 -40.08
N LEU A 9 33.22 20.97 -40.69
CA LEU A 9 33.36 19.55 -40.46
C LEU A 9 34.83 19.11 -40.62
N VAL A 10 35.42 18.31 -39.72
CA VAL A 10 36.51 17.40 -40.08
C VAL A 10 36.41 16.08 -39.30
N LEU A 11 36.17 15.07 -40.07
CA LEU A 11 36.33 13.62 -39.85
C LEU A 11 37.81 13.28 -39.77
N MET A 12 38.26 12.56 -38.71
CA MET A 12 39.50 11.77 -38.81
C MET A 12 39.29 10.41 -38.18
N MET A 13 39.13 9.42 -39.05
CA MET A 13 39.48 8.03 -38.79
C MET A 13 41.01 7.93 -38.75
N SER A 14 41.56 7.24 -37.75
CA SER A 14 42.87 6.65 -37.85
C SER A 14 42.82 5.21 -37.32
N LEU A 15 42.84 4.27 -38.28
CA LEU A 15 43.29 2.89 -38.09
C LEU A 15 44.76 2.88 -37.71
N SER A 16 45.11 2.10 -36.70
CA SER A 16 46.47 1.54 -36.60
C SER A 16 46.39 0.07 -36.19
N LEU A 17 46.59 -0.78 -37.16
CA LEU A 17 47.02 -2.17 -36.98
C LEU A 17 48.51 -2.18 -36.63
N VAL A 18 48.88 -2.86 -35.56
CA VAL A 18 50.22 -3.51 -35.48
C VAL A 18 50.03 -4.89 -34.86
N ALA A 19 50.66 -5.84 -35.54
CA ALA A 19 50.57 -7.28 -35.32
C ALA A 19 51.68 -7.82 -34.40
N CYS A 20 51.38 -8.98 -33.81
CA CYS A 20 52.21 -10.12 -33.46
C CYS A 20 53.32 -10.00 -32.40
N GLY A 21 53.16 -10.85 -31.37
CA GLY A 21 54.24 -11.41 -30.55
C GLY A 21 53.67 -12.28 -29.42
N GLY A 22 53.75 -13.63 -29.61
CA GLY A 22 53.09 -14.68 -28.84
C GLY A 22 53.59 -14.90 -27.39
N GLY A 23 52.79 -15.63 -26.66
CA GLY A 23 53.19 -16.38 -25.47
C GLY A 23 52.08 -16.52 -24.44
N GLY A 24 51.57 -17.77 -24.28
CA GLY A 24 51.02 -18.30 -23.05
C GLY A 24 49.54 -18.07 -22.78
N ALA A 25 48.75 -19.08 -23.07
CA ALA A 25 47.35 -19.21 -22.67
C ALA A 25 47.22 -19.43 -21.19
N GLU A 26 46.40 -18.62 -20.53
CA GLU A 26 45.54 -19.06 -19.42
C GLU A 26 44.13 -18.58 -19.78
N GLU A 27 43.27 -19.55 -20.08
CA GLU A 27 41.81 -19.32 -20.16
C GLU A 27 41.29 -19.00 -18.77
N SER A 28 41.21 -17.73 -18.45
CA SER A 28 40.27 -17.33 -17.41
C SER A 28 38.89 -17.27 -18.06
N GLY A 29 38.02 -18.20 -17.62
CA GLY A 29 36.62 -18.22 -18.02
C GLY A 29 36.00 -16.84 -17.86
N GLY A 30 35.60 -16.23 -18.96
CA GLY A 30 34.77 -15.05 -18.94
C GLY A 30 33.46 -15.46 -18.32
N GLU A 31 33.16 -14.88 -17.17
CA GLU A 31 31.78 -14.79 -16.71
C GLU A 31 30.97 -14.16 -17.83
N SER A 32 30.03 -14.92 -18.34
CA SER A 32 28.98 -14.46 -19.22
C SER A 32 28.28 -13.33 -18.46
N GLY A 33 28.53 -12.10 -18.87
CA GLY A 33 27.68 -11.00 -18.51
C GLY A 33 26.28 -11.29 -19.06
N GLY A 34 25.41 -11.89 -18.26
CA GLY A 34 23.99 -11.91 -18.56
C GLY A 34 23.54 -10.46 -18.74
N ASP A 35 22.76 -10.19 -19.77
CA ASP A 35 22.16 -8.88 -19.97
C ASP A 35 21.47 -8.49 -18.65
N ALA A 36 21.70 -7.25 -18.19
CA ALA A 36 21.09 -6.77 -16.95
C ALA A 36 19.57 -6.84 -17.10
N VAL A 37 18.88 -7.50 -16.15
CA VAL A 37 17.43 -7.62 -16.16
C VAL A 37 16.82 -6.23 -15.96
N ASN A 38 15.88 -5.84 -16.84
CA ASN A 38 15.14 -4.59 -16.76
C ASN A 38 13.78 -4.83 -16.12
N VAL A 39 13.54 -4.18 -14.99
CA VAL A 39 12.29 -4.29 -14.22
C VAL A 39 11.46 -3.02 -14.37
N SER A 40 10.21 -3.12 -14.80
CA SER A 40 9.29 -1.99 -14.73
C SER A 40 8.32 -2.16 -13.56
N VAL A 41 8.25 -1.13 -12.70
CA VAL A 41 7.41 -1.11 -11.50
C VAL A 41 6.25 -0.14 -11.71
N PHE A 42 5.02 -0.63 -11.56
CA PHE A 42 3.78 0.14 -11.79
C PHE A 42 3.06 0.40 -10.48
N TRP A 43 2.74 1.67 -10.23
CA TRP A 43 2.04 2.16 -9.05
C TRP A 43 0.67 2.68 -9.46
N TYR A 44 -0.39 2.32 -8.71
CA TYR A 44 -1.73 2.82 -9.03
C TYR A 44 -1.81 4.34 -8.88
N ASP A 45 -1.16 4.90 -7.85
CA ASP A 45 -1.06 6.34 -7.61
C ASP A 45 0.27 6.70 -6.96
N GLU A 46 0.79 7.90 -7.24
CA GLU A 46 2.04 8.41 -6.67
C GLU A 46 1.86 8.98 -5.27
N SER A 47 0.66 9.51 -4.98
CA SER A 47 0.35 10.26 -3.77
C SER A 47 0.02 9.40 -2.54
N ASP A 48 -0.17 8.10 -2.71
CA ASP A 48 -0.42 7.16 -1.61
C ASP A 48 0.78 7.10 -0.66
N VAL A 49 0.55 7.45 0.61
CA VAL A 49 1.62 7.60 1.62
C VAL A 49 2.26 6.25 1.95
N TYR A 50 1.46 5.19 2.10
CA TYR A 50 1.97 3.85 2.37
C TYR A 50 2.83 3.35 1.19
N LEU A 51 2.30 3.44 -0.03
CA LEU A 51 3.05 3.02 -1.23
C LEU A 51 4.29 3.88 -1.49
N SER A 52 4.31 5.14 -1.06
CA SER A 52 5.53 5.95 -1.07
C SER A 52 6.63 5.36 -0.18
N SER A 53 6.26 4.80 0.98
CA SER A 53 7.18 4.09 1.87
C SER A 53 7.66 2.78 1.24
N VAL A 54 6.76 1.98 0.67
CA VAL A 54 7.12 0.74 -0.07
C VAL A 54 8.05 1.06 -1.23
N ARG A 55 7.76 2.09 -2.02
CA ARG A 55 8.58 2.52 -3.16
C ARG A 55 9.99 2.91 -2.74
N THR A 56 10.10 3.68 -1.66
CA THR A 56 11.41 4.10 -1.13
C THR A 56 12.24 2.89 -0.70
N ALA A 57 11.63 1.95 0.02
CA ALA A 57 12.28 0.73 0.45
C ALA A 57 12.62 -0.19 -0.74
N LEU A 58 11.69 -0.38 -1.68
CA LEU A 58 11.90 -1.22 -2.86
C LEU A 58 13.02 -0.68 -3.77
N ASN A 59 13.04 0.61 -4.04
CA ASN A 59 14.11 1.24 -4.81
C ASN A 59 15.48 0.96 -4.20
N LYS A 60 15.60 1.11 -2.86
CA LYS A 60 16.83 0.82 -2.12
C LYS A 60 17.26 -0.65 -2.24
N GLU A 61 16.30 -1.58 -2.16
CA GLU A 61 16.58 -3.02 -2.32
C GLU A 61 17.03 -3.35 -3.75
N LEU A 62 16.35 -2.81 -4.78
CA LEU A 62 16.71 -3.01 -6.19
C LEU A 62 18.07 -2.40 -6.54
N ASP A 63 18.38 -1.20 -6.01
CA ASP A 63 19.71 -0.58 -6.11
C ASP A 63 20.79 -1.49 -5.50
N GLY A 64 20.49 -2.08 -4.33
CA GLY A 64 21.39 -3.03 -3.65
C GLY A 64 21.64 -4.32 -4.44
N LEU A 65 20.67 -4.74 -5.25
CA LEU A 65 20.80 -5.89 -6.15
C LEU A 65 21.49 -5.55 -7.49
N GLY A 66 21.68 -4.26 -7.79
CA GLY A 66 22.20 -3.80 -9.09
C GLY A 66 21.25 -4.05 -10.25
N VAL A 67 19.94 -4.15 -9.99
CA VAL A 67 18.90 -4.37 -11.00
C VAL A 67 18.54 -3.02 -11.64
N ALA A 68 18.45 -2.96 -12.96
CA ALA A 68 17.91 -1.81 -13.66
C ALA A 68 16.40 -1.78 -13.52
N TYR A 69 15.83 -0.65 -13.09
CA TYR A 69 14.38 -0.50 -12.93
C TYR A 69 13.89 0.90 -13.28
N ASP A 70 12.60 1.00 -13.60
CA ASP A 70 11.88 2.26 -13.76
C ASP A 70 10.55 2.23 -13.01
N ASN A 71 10.09 3.39 -12.54
CA ASN A 71 8.81 3.54 -11.83
C ASN A 71 7.80 4.26 -12.73
N GLN A 72 6.60 3.68 -12.89
CA GLN A 72 5.49 4.21 -13.68
C GLN A 72 4.28 4.49 -12.78
N TYR A 73 3.61 5.64 -12.99
CA TYR A 73 2.50 6.07 -12.13
C TYR A 73 1.24 6.23 -12.96
N ALA A 74 0.21 5.47 -12.61
CA ALA A 74 -1.06 5.46 -13.34
C ALA A 74 -1.96 6.65 -13.00
N ALA A 75 -1.77 7.31 -11.85
CA ALA A 75 -2.64 8.38 -11.36
C ALA A 75 -4.11 7.94 -11.25
N ASN A 76 -4.31 6.76 -10.67
CA ASN A 76 -5.61 6.11 -10.46
C ASN A 76 -6.43 5.88 -11.76
N ASP A 77 -5.74 5.72 -12.91
CA ASP A 77 -6.33 5.47 -14.23
C ASP A 77 -5.89 4.10 -14.75
N GLN A 78 -6.81 3.13 -14.78
CA GLN A 78 -6.54 1.75 -15.22
C GLN A 78 -6.17 1.67 -16.70
N ALA A 79 -6.77 2.50 -17.56
CA ALA A 79 -6.44 2.51 -18.99
C ALA A 79 -5.02 3.01 -19.22
N LYS A 80 -4.64 4.08 -18.49
CA LYS A 80 -3.26 4.59 -18.50
C LYS A 80 -2.26 3.54 -18.02
N GLN A 81 -2.57 2.78 -16.94
CA GLN A 81 -1.70 1.73 -16.45
C GLN A 81 -1.47 0.64 -17.53
N LEU A 82 -2.54 0.21 -18.20
CA LEU A 82 -2.43 -0.79 -19.25
C LEU A 82 -1.59 -0.30 -20.44
N ASP A 83 -1.71 0.97 -20.83
CA ASP A 83 -0.89 1.57 -21.87
C ASP A 83 0.59 1.68 -21.45
N GLN A 84 0.86 2.00 -20.19
CA GLN A 84 2.22 1.99 -19.62
C GLN A 84 2.82 0.59 -19.65
N ILE A 85 2.07 -0.45 -19.24
CA ILE A 85 2.49 -1.86 -19.30
C ILE A 85 2.85 -2.25 -20.72
N LYS A 86 1.99 -2.00 -21.70
CA LYS A 86 2.26 -2.28 -23.13
C LYS A 86 3.51 -1.56 -23.63
N THR A 87 3.71 -0.32 -23.18
CA THR A 87 4.90 0.49 -23.54
C THR A 87 6.17 -0.10 -22.95
N ALA A 88 6.15 -0.54 -21.69
CA ALA A 88 7.28 -1.16 -21.02
C ALA A 88 7.69 -2.48 -21.70
N ILE A 89 6.70 -3.32 -22.04
CA ILE A 89 6.93 -4.57 -22.82
C ILE A 89 7.60 -4.25 -24.15
N ALA A 90 7.09 -3.29 -24.91
CA ALA A 90 7.68 -2.86 -26.18
C ALA A 90 9.07 -2.23 -26.01
N GLY A 91 9.35 -1.66 -24.84
CA GLY A 91 10.62 -1.06 -24.44
C GLY A 91 11.68 -2.07 -24.01
N GLY A 92 11.34 -3.35 -23.87
CA GLY A 92 12.28 -4.42 -23.51
C GLY A 92 12.38 -4.66 -22.00
N SER A 93 11.32 -4.46 -21.26
CA SER A 93 11.23 -4.96 -19.87
C SER A 93 11.25 -6.48 -19.84
N ASP A 94 11.95 -7.05 -18.85
CA ASP A 94 12.10 -8.50 -18.67
C ASP A 94 11.19 -9.03 -17.55
N LEU A 95 10.76 -8.16 -16.64
CA LEU A 95 9.93 -8.47 -15.47
C LEU A 95 9.07 -7.26 -15.12
N LEU A 96 7.80 -7.48 -14.80
CA LEU A 96 6.88 -6.44 -14.35
C LEU A 96 6.50 -6.65 -12.87
N VAL A 97 6.51 -5.55 -12.10
CA VAL A 97 6.05 -5.48 -10.71
C VAL A 97 4.86 -4.53 -10.66
N ILE A 98 3.65 -5.03 -10.40
CA ILE A 98 2.42 -4.30 -10.69
C ILE A 98 1.55 -4.16 -9.43
N ASN A 99 1.35 -2.92 -9.00
CA ASN A 99 0.29 -2.51 -8.09
C ASN A 99 -0.90 -2.03 -8.93
N VAL A 100 -1.95 -2.86 -9.04
CA VAL A 100 -3.07 -2.60 -9.95
C VAL A 100 -3.89 -1.38 -9.54
N VAL A 101 -4.43 -0.64 -10.52
CA VAL A 101 -5.35 0.49 -10.24
C VAL A 101 -6.69 -0.05 -9.75
N THR A 102 -7.32 -0.94 -10.51
CA THR A 102 -8.61 -1.51 -10.12
C THR A 102 -8.39 -2.75 -9.26
N SER A 103 -8.49 -2.56 -7.95
CA SER A 103 -8.34 -3.65 -6.99
C SER A 103 -9.55 -4.60 -7.03
N GLY A 104 -9.28 -5.89 -6.77
CA GLY A 104 -10.32 -6.91 -6.64
C GLY A 104 -10.95 -7.37 -7.97
N SER A 105 -10.39 -6.96 -9.12
CA SER A 105 -10.93 -7.28 -10.45
C SER A 105 -10.09 -8.36 -11.14
N PRO A 106 -10.60 -9.61 -11.24
CA PRO A 106 -9.93 -10.66 -12.00
C PRO A 106 -9.88 -10.34 -13.51
N ASP A 107 -10.88 -9.62 -14.03
CA ASP A 107 -10.91 -9.25 -15.46
C ASP A 107 -9.74 -8.32 -15.81
N VAL A 108 -9.39 -7.38 -14.92
CA VAL A 108 -8.21 -6.49 -15.09
C VAL A 108 -6.92 -7.28 -15.03
N ALA A 109 -6.81 -8.22 -14.09
CA ALA A 109 -5.64 -9.09 -13.99
C ALA A 109 -5.47 -9.94 -15.26
N GLU A 110 -6.55 -10.54 -15.78
CA GLU A 110 -6.54 -11.32 -17.03
C GLU A 110 -6.20 -10.46 -18.26
N GLU A 111 -6.68 -9.21 -18.31
CA GLU A 111 -6.30 -8.27 -19.37
C GLU A 111 -4.80 -7.97 -19.34
N ILE A 112 -4.22 -7.76 -18.15
CA ILE A 112 -2.79 -7.56 -17.95
C ILE A 112 -2.03 -8.83 -18.39
N MET A 113 -2.43 -10.02 -17.91
CA MET A 113 -1.77 -11.27 -18.25
C MET A 113 -1.85 -11.58 -19.75
N THR A 114 -2.96 -11.24 -20.40
CA THR A 114 -3.06 -11.32 -21.86
C THR A 114 -2.07 -10.41 -22.58
N ALA A 115 -1.83 -9.21 -22.06
CA ALA A 115 -0.90 -8.25 -22.66
C ALA A 115 0.57 -8.67 -22.46
N VAL A 116 0.91 -9.27 -21.31
CA VAL A 116 2.30 -9.66 -20.97
C VAL A 116 2.71 -11.00 -21.57
N GLY A 117 1.78 -11.89 -21.90
CA GLY A 117 2.08 -13.24 -22.41
C GLY A 117 2.90 -14.06 -21.41
N ASP A 118 4.07 -14.55 -21.81
CA ASP A 118 4.94 -15.40 -20.99
C ASP A 118 5.89 -14.62 -20.07
N MET A 119 5.87 -13.28 -20.11
CA MET A 119 6.74 -12.45 -19.27
C MET A 119 6.39 -12.62 -17.78
N PRO A 120 7.39 -12.71 -16.87
CA PRO A 120 7.13 -12.80 -15.43
C PRO A 120 6.45 -11.55 -14.88
N VAL A 121 5.47 -11.76 -13.99
CA VAL A 121 4.71 -10.69 -13.31
C VAL A 121 4.69 -10.93 -11.80
N ILE A 122 4.97 -9.89 -11.04
CA ILE A 122 4.77 -9.84 -9.60
C ILE A 122 3.68 -8.81 -9.34
N PHE A 123 2.46 -9.24 -9.07
CA PHE A 123 1.43 -8.37 -8.53
C PHE A 123 1.70 -8.10 -7.05
N PHE A 124 1.40 -6.89 -6.57
CA PHE A 124 1.62 -6.59 -5.16
C PHE A 124 0.59 -5.64 -4.56
N ASN A 125 0.41 -5.74 -3.24
CA ASN A 125 -0.41 -4.93 -2.34
C ASN A 125 -1.91 -4.95 -2.70
N ARG A 126 -2.34 -4.41 -3.83
CA ARG A 126 -3.76 -4.35 -4.21
C ARG A 126 -4.21 -5.69 -4.82
N ALA A 127 -5.24 -6.29 -4.24
CA ALA A 127 -5.73 -7.60 -4.66
C ALA A 127 -6.16 -7.63 -6.13
N ILE A 128 -5.87 -8.73 -6.82
CA ILE A 128 -6.21 -8.95 -8.23
C ILE A 128 -7.53 -9.72 -8.43
N GLY A 129 -8.22 -10.02 -7.36
CA GLY A 129 -9.52 -10.70 -7.34
C GLY A 129 -10.03 -10.83 -5.91
N THR A 130 -11.31 -11.13 -5.76
CA THR A 130 -11.99 -11.37 -4.48
C THR A 130 -12.63 -12.74 -4.49
N ASP A 131 -12.97 -13.27 -3.31
CA ASP A 131 -13.72 -14.52 -3.16
C ASP A 131 -13.09 -15.73 -3.88
N GLY A 132 -11.75 -15.79 -3.93
CA GLY A 132 -10.98 -16.84 -4.58
C GLY A 132 -10.79 -16.65 -6.10
N ALA A 133 -11.25 -15.55 -6.68
CA ALA A 133 -11.00 -15.24 -8.09
C ALA A 133 -9.52 -14.94 -8.36
N ASP A 134 -8.81 -14.34 -7.41
CA ASP A 134 -7.36 -14.14 -7.45
C ASP A 134 -6.59 -15.47 -7.53
N VAL A 135 -7.03 -16.50 -6.79
CA VAL A 135 -6.46 -17.85 -6.86
C VAL A 135 -6.65 -18.43 -8.26
N THR A 136 -7.86 -18.25 -8.85
CA THR A 136 -8.15 -18.73 -10.21
C THR A 136 -7.19 -18.10 -11.23
N VAL A 137 -6.94 -16.78 -11.14
CA VAL A 137 -5.99 -16.08 -12.02
C VAL A 137 -4.58 -16.62 -11.83
N LEU A 138 -4.09 -16.73 -10.58
CA LEU A 138 -2.73 -17.19 -10.31
C LEU A 138 -2.50 -18.65 -10.70
N ASP A 139 -3.49 -19.51 -10.53
CA ASP A 139 -3.40 -20.92 -10.97
C ASP A 139 -3.40 -21.08 -12.50
N ALA A 140 -4.03 -20.15 -13.22
CA ALA A 140 -4.03 -20.14 -14.68
C ALA A 140 -2.70 -19.61 -15.28
N HIS A 141 -1.92 -18.82 -14.51
CA HIS A 141 -0.74 -18.11 -15.01
C HIS A 141 0.52 -18.41 -14.17
N SER A 142 1.24 -19.48 -14.51
CA SER A 142 2.46 -19.90 -13.78
C SER A 142 3.61 -18.88 -13.82
N ASN A 143 3.53 -17.88 -14.71
CA ASN A 143 4.45 -16.75 -14.81
C ASN A 143 4.02 -15.55 -13.94
N ALA A 144 2.99 -15.69 -13.09
CA ALA A 144 2.54 -14.64 -12.19
C ALA A 144 2.58 -15.09 -10.71
N CYS A 145 2.78 -14.14 -9.81
CA CYS A 145 2.58 -14.31 -8.38
C CYS A 145 2.03 -13.03 -7.74
N PHE A 146 1.55 -13.13 -6.50
CA PHE A 146 1.04 -12.01 -5.73
C PHE A 146 1.75 -11.92 -4.38
N ILE A 147 2.18 -10.70 -4.02
CA ILE A 147 2.75 -10.36 -2.72
C ILE A 147 1.88 -9.27 -2.09
N GLY A 148 1.22 -9.58 -0.99
CA GLY A 148 0.31 -8.64 -0.34
C GLY A 148 0.20 -8.88 1.15
N THR A 149 -0.97 -8.61 1.67
CA THR A 149 -1.35 -8.81 3.07
C THR A 149 -2.63 -9.64 3.14
N ASP A 150 -2.91 -10.25 4.27
CA ASP A 150 -4.21 -10.87 4.52
C ASP A 150 -5.21 -9.76 4.88
N ALA A 151 -6.01 -9.34 3.90
CA ALA A 151 -6.84 -8.15 4.00
C ALA A 151 -7.76 -8.10 5.24
N PRO A 152 -8.43 -9.18 5.68
CA PRO A 152 -9.21 -9.21 6.92
C PRO A 152 -8.38 -8.91 8.17
N GLU A 153 -7.11 -9.35 8.22
CA GLU A 153 -6.28 -9.30 9.43
C GLU A 153 -6.12 -7.88 9.98
N ALA A 154 -5.92 -6.88 9.10
CA ALA A 154 -5.82 -5.48 9.53
C ALA A 154 -7.10 -4.98 10.20
N GLY A 155 -8.26 -5.33 9.64
CA GLY A 155 -9.56 -4.97 10.22
C GLY A 155 -9.77 -5.60 11.59
N HIS A 156 -9.46 -6.88 11.74
CA HIS A 156 -9.54 -7.60 13.02
C HIS A 156 -8.60 -7.01 14.08
N MET A 157 -7.34 -6.71 13.70
CA MET A 157 -6.39 -6.06 14.61
C MET A 157 -6.86 -4.66 15.03
N GLN A 158 -7.31 -3.85 14.07
CA GLN A 158 -7.80 -2.50 14.35
C GLN A 158 -9.04 -2.54 15.25
N GLY A 159 -10.02 -3.40 14.94
CA GLY A 159 -11.23 -3.54 15.74
C GLY A 159 -10.93 -3.96 17.17
N LYS A 160 -10.03 -4.93 17.34
CA LYS A 160 -9.58 -5.32 18.69
C LYS A 160 -8.89 -4.18 19.42
N MET A 161 -7.97 -3.45 18.77
CA MET A 161 -7.30 -2.27 19.38
C MET A 161 -8.29 -1.21 19.82
N VAL A 162 -9.24 -0.87 18.95
CA VAL A 162 -10.32 0.10 19.22
C VAL A 162 -11.14 -0.36 20.43
N GLY A 163 -11.62 -1.61 20.42
CA GLY A 163 -12.43 -2.16 21.49
C GLY A 163 -11.70 -2.16 22.84
N ASP A 164 -10.46 -2.64 22.86
CA ASP A 164 -9.64 -2.67 24.09
C ASP A 164 -9.42 -1.27 24.65
N TYR A 165 -9.11 -0.29 23.80
CA TYR A 165 -8.91 1.09 24.20
C TYR A 165 -10.19 1.73 24.73
N VAL A 166 -11.32 1.54 24.03
CA VAL A 166 -12.62 2.09 24.44
C VAL A 166 -13.06 1.50 25.77
N VAL A 167 -12.92 0.19 25.99
CA VAL A 167 -13.24 -0.45 27.29
C VAL A 167 -12.43 0.16 28.42
N ALA A 168 -11.12 0.36 28.19
CA ALA A 168 -10.22 0.90 29.22
C ALA A 168 -10.49 2.39 29.55
N ASN A 169 -11.05 3.16 28.62
CA ASN A 169 -11.18 4.61 28.72
C ASN A 169 -12.64 5.08 28.56
N TYR A 170 -13.64 4.20 28.72
CA TYR A 170 -15.04 4.44 28.37
C TYR A 170 -15.58 5.74 28.93
N ASP A 171 -15.46 5.94 30.26
CA ASP A 171 -16.02 7.11 30.96
C ASP A 171 -15.29 8.44 30.58
N THR A 172 -14.11 8.37 29.97
CA THR A 172 -13.37 9.54 29.49
C THR A 172 -13.72 9.88 28.04
N ILE A 173 -14.05 8.86 27.24
CA ILE A 173 -14.43 8.97 25.82
C ILE A 173 -15.88 9.45 25.70
N ASP A 174 -16.79 8.94 26.51
CA ASP A 174 -18.21 9.39 26.59
C ASP A 174 -18.28 10.84 27.08
N LYS A 175 -18.08 11.78 26.18
CA LYS A 175 -17.99 13.21 26.50
C LYS A 175 -19.34 13.86 26.72
N ASN A 176 -20.38 13.34 26.07
CA ASN A 176 -21.74 13.84 26.21
C ASN A 176 -22.50 13.18 27.38
N GLY A 177 -21.96 12.09 27.95
CA GLY A 177 -22.50 11.36 29.10
C GLY A 177 -23.80 10.61 28.81
N ASP A 178 -24.06 10.25 27.56
CA ASP A 178 -25.28 9.51 27.16
C ASP A 178 -25.13 7.98 27.30
N GLY A 179 -23.95 7.52 27.69
CA GLY A 179 -23.64 6.12 27.92
C GLY A 179 -23.38 5.33 26.66
N THR A 180 -23.12 6.00 25.52
CA THR A 180 -22.81 5.41 24.22
C THR A 180 -21.63 6.14 23.60
N ILE A 181 -20.69 5.43 22.97
CA ILE A 181 -19.60 6.07 22.23
C ILE A 181 -19.99 6.26 20.77
N SER A 182 -20.08 7.52 20.34
CA SER A 182 -20.33 7.85 18.94
C SER A 182 -19.06 7.82 18.12
N TYR A 183 -19.09 7.18 16.93
CA TYR A 183 -17.92 7.07 16.08
C TYR A 183 -18.15 7.59 14.66
N ALA A 184 -17.07 8.03 14.01
CA ALA A 184 -16.98 8.21 12.58
C ALA A 184 -16.03 7.16 11.97
N MET A 185 -16.34 6.69 10.75
CA MET A 185 -15.52 5.76 9.97
C MET A 185 -15.13 6.42 8.65
N MET A 186 -13.81 6.48 8.38
CA MET A 186 -13.26 6.99 7.13
C MET A 186 -12.80 5.83 6.25
N LYS A 187 -13.48 5.60 5.12
CA LYS A 187 -13.22 4.52 4.17
C LYS A 187 -12.39 5.03 3.00
N GLY A 188 -11.34 4.29 2.62
CA GLY A 188 -10.38 4.74 1.62
C GLY A 188 -10.85 4.62 0.17
N ASP A 189 -11.54 3.53 -0.15
CA ASP A 189 -11.99 3.19 -1.52
C ASP A 189 -13.20 2.26 -1.43
N GLU A 190 -14.22 2.50 -2.26
CA GLU A 190 -15.48 1.74 -2.17
C GLU A 190 -15.32 0.27 -2.53
N ALA A 191 -14.50 -0.04 -3.52
CA ALA A 191 -14.35 -1.37 -4.08
C ALA A 191 -13.08 -2.12 -3.61
N ASN A 192 -12.18 -1.43 -2.91
CA ASN A 192 -10.92 -2.04 -2.46
C ASN A 192 -11.18 -3.01 -1.30
N ILE A 193 -10.66 -4.24 -1.41
CA ILE A 193 -10.89 -5.31 -0.43
C ILE A 193 -10.33 -4.95 0.97
N GLU A 194 -9.19 -4.27 1.05
CA GLU A 194 -8.63 -3.78 2.31
C GLU A 194 -9.58 -2.78 2.97
N ALA A 195 -10.12 -1.82 2.20
CA ALA A 195 -11.08 -0.85 2.71
C ALA A 195 -12.37 -1.50 3.20
N ILE A 196 -12.86 -2.51 2.47
CA ILE A 196 -14.07 -3.26 2.85
C ILE A 196 -13.87 -3.93 4.22
N TYR A 197 -12.81 -4.72 4.38
CA TYR A 197 -12.58 -5.47 5.62
C TYR A 197 -12.15 -4.58 6.79
N ARG A 198 -11.33 -3.53 6.57
CA ARG A 198 -10.98 -2.55 7.62
C ARG A 198 -12.22 -1.81 8.12
N THR A 199 -13.15 -1.44 7.22
CA THR A 199 -14.42 -0.81 7.59
C THR A 199 -15.32 -1.77 8.38
N GLN A 200 -15.46 -3.00 7.92
CA GLN A 200 -16.31 -4.01 8.55
C GLN A 200 -15.75 -4.43 9.92
N TYR A 201 -14.59 -5.05 9.94
CA TYR A 201 -14.04 -5.66 11.16
C TYR A 201 -13.52 -4.62 12.17
N GLY A 202 -13.13 -3.42 11.73
CA GLY A 202 -12.78 -2.32 12.62
C GLY A 202 -13.90 -1.95 13.59
N VAL A 203 -15.15 -2.13 13.18
CA VAL A 203 -16.33 -1.87 14.02
C VAL A 203 -16.88 -3.16 14.64
N GLU A 204 -17.01 -4.25 13.86
CA GLU A 204 -17.58 -5.51 14.37
C GLU A 204 -16.79 -6.07 15.54
N ASP A 205 -15.46 -6.13 15.44
CA ASP A 205 -14.60 -6.67 16.48
C ASP A 205 -14.50 -5.73 17.69
N ALA A 206 -14.50 -4.40 17.47
CA ALA A 206 -14.61 -3.44 18.55
C ALA A 206 -15.92 -3.66 19.35
N ASN A 207 -17.03 -3.84 18.68
CA ASN A 207 -18.32 -4.14 19.30
C ASN A 207 -18.32 -5.50 20.03
N ALA A 208 -17.65 -6.51 19.47
CA ALA A 208 -17.50 -7.80 20.16
C ALA A 208 -16.73 -7.65 21.49
N VAL A 209 -15.66 -6.86 21.51
CA VAL A 209 -14.90 -6.55 22.74
C VAL A 209 -15.75 -5.78 23.75
N LEU A 210 -16.45 -4.73 23.30
CA LEU A 210 -17.36 -3.94 24.16
C LEU A 210 -18.46 -4.81 24.78
N LYS A 211 -19.11 -5.63 23.98
CA LYS A 211 -20.14 -6.57 24.43
C LYS A 211 -19.61 -7.56 25.47
N ALA A 212 -18.41 -8.10 25.26
CA ALA A 212 -17.76 -9.00 26.22
C ALA A 212 -17.48 -8.30 27.56
N ALA A 213 -17.22 -6.98 27.54
CA ALA A 213 -17.02 -6.13 28.72
C ALA A 213 -18.34 -5.60 29.33
N GLY A 214 -19.50 -5.93 28.78
CA GLY A 214 -20.80 -5.45 29.24
C GLY A 214 -21.06 -3.96 28.95
N LYS A 215 -20.37 -3.39 27.95
CA LYS A 215 -20.55 -2.02 27.49
C LYS A 215 -21.47 -1.98 26.26
N PRO A 216 -22.18 -0.87 26.01
CA PRO A 216 -22.94 -0.66 24.77
C PRO A 216 -22.02 -0.71 23.52
N GLU A 217 -22.58 -1.15 22.38
CA GLU A 217 -21.91 -1.11 21.09
C GLU A 217 -21.69 0.34 20.64
N LEU A 218 -20.66 0.54 19.80
CA LEU A 218 -20.39 1.82 19.14
C LEU A 218 -21.59 2.25 18.29
N LYS A 219 -21.86 3.54 18.25
CA LYS A 219 -22.95 4.11 17.48
C LYS A 219 -22.38 5.06 16.42
N TYR A 220 -22.74 4.84 15.14
CA TYR A 220 -22.34 5.79 14.12
C TYR A 220 -22.96 7.16 14.37
N PHE A 221 -22.17 8.23 14.24
CA PHE A 221 -22.54 9.58 14.69
C PHE A 221 -23.76 10.15 13.96
N ASP A 222 -23.95 9.79 12.67
CA ASP A 222 -25.06 10.26 11.84
C ASP A 222 -26.07 9.13 11.58
N ALA A 223 -27.17 9.13 12.31
CA ALA A 223 -28.23 8.12 12.16
C ALA A 223 -28.93 8.14 10.79
N SER A 224 -28.73 9.17 9.97
CA SER A 224 -29.28 9.24 8.61
C SER A 224 -28.42 8.54 7.57
N ASN A 225 -27.15 8.28 7.88
CA ASN A 225 -26.24 7.52 7.02
C ASN A 225 -26.28 6.03 7.38
N SER A 226 -27.00 5.24 6.56
CA SER A 226 -27.18 3.80 6.77
C SER A 226 -25.92 2.98 6.52
N ASP A 227 -24.95 3.51 5.77
CA ASP A 227 -23.72 2.81 5.42
C ASP A 227 -22.70 2.83 6.57
N CYS A 228 -22.87 3.79 7.51
CA CYS A 228 -22.03 3.96 8.69
C CYS A 228 -20.55 4.24 8.38
N TYR A 229 -20.26 4.86 7.23
CA TYR A 229 -18.93 5.36 6.86
C TYR A 229 -19.02 6.57 5.93
N GLN A 230 -17.90 7.26 5.76
CA GLN A 230 -17.68 8.27 4.73
C GLN A 230 -16.49 7.82 3.88
N VAL A 231 -16.68 7.70 2.56
CA VAL A 231 -15.68 7.17 1.63
C VAL A 231 -14.99 8.28 0.86
N ASP A 232 -13.67 8.16 0.66
CA ASP A 232 -12.96 9.00 -0.30
C ASP A 232 -13.48 8.69 -1.72
N GLN A 233 -14.25 9.60 -2.29
CA GLN A 233 -14.86 9.45 -3.62
C GLN A 233 -13.85 9.31 -4.75
N GLY A 234 -12.61 9.75 -4.52
CA GLY A 234 -11.49 9.59 -5.44
C GLY A 234 -10.79 8.25 -5.35
N GLY A 235 -11.05 7.45 -4.30
CA GLY A 235 -10.35 6.20 -4.03
C GLY A 235 -8.85 6.36 -3.78
N ALA A 236 -8.44 7.56 -3.38
CA ALA A 236 -7.03 7.93 -3.18
C ALA A 236 -6.56 7.81 -1.71
N TRP A 237 -7.45 7.40 -0.79
CA TRP A 237 -7.15 7.25 0.64
C TRP A 237 -6.61 8.51 1.29
N SER A 238 -7.12 9.67 0.87
CA SER A 238 -6.48 10.95 1.08
C SER A 238 -6.80 11.60 2.43
N ALA A 239 -5.77 12.23 3.02
CA ALA A 239 -5.92 13.10 4.19
C ALA A 239 -6.90 14.26 3.92
N ALA A 240 -6.90 14.80 2.71
CA ALA A 240 -7.75 15.93 2.33
C ALA A 240 -9.24 15.56 2.39
N ALA A 241 -9.63 14.40 1.85
CA ALA A 241 -11.02 13.93 1.90
C ALA A 241 -11.49 13.71 3.36
N ALA A 242 -10.67 13.04 4.18
CA ALA A 242 -11.00 12.79 5.58
C ALA A 242 -11.10 14.09 6.40
N LYS A 243 -10.21 15.06 6.15
CA LYS A 243 -10.28 16.38 6.77
C LYS A 243 -11.57 17.12 6.40
N GLU A 244 -11.92 17.14 5.10
CA GLU A 244 -13.14 17.82 4.62
C GLU A 244 -14.40 17.21 5.26
N TYR A 245 -14.47 15.89 5.39
CA TYR A 245 -15.55 15.22 6.09
C TYR A 245 -15.62 15.64 7.56
N MET A 246 -14.49 15.62 8.27
CA MET A 246 -14.49 16.02 9.69
C MET A 246 -14.82 17.48 9.89
N ASP A 247 -14.31 18.39 9.05
CA ASP A 247 -14.66 19.82 9.10
C ASP A 247 -16.17 20.03 8.91
N THR A 248 -16.78 19.30 7.98
CA THR A 248 -18.22 19.34 7.73
C THR A 248 -19.00 18.76 8.90
N ASN A 249 -18.59 17.60 9.42
CA ASN A 249 -19.25 16.92 10.53
C ASN A 249 -19.26 17.79 11.80
N PHE A 250 -18.15 18.45 12.11
CA PHE A 250 -18.05 19.31 13.31
C PHE A 250 -18.95 20.55 13.30
N VAL A 251 -19.54 20.93 12.15
CA VAL A 251 -20.55 21.98 12.14
C VAL A 251 -21.79 21.59 12.96
N SER A 252 -22.16 20.30 12.94
CA SER A 252 -23.37 19.80 13.60
C SER A 252 -23.11 18.83 14.75
N TYR A 253 -21.98 18.13 14.72
CA TYR A 253 -21.64 17.06 15.68
C TYR A 253 -20.42 17.48 16.53
N ASN A 254 -20.68 18.21 17.61
CA ASN A 254 -19.66 18.77 18.49
C ASN A 254 -20.15 18.84 19.94
N GLU A 255 -19.27 19.16 20.88
CA GLU A 255 -19.61 19.23 22.32
C GLU A 255 -20.76 20.21 22.62
N ALA A 256 -20.77 21.39 21.97
CA ALA A 256 -21.78 22.39 22.20
C ALA A 256 -23.20 21.94 21.77
N SER A 257 -23.25 21.02 20.80
CA SER A 257 -24.49 20.41 20.31
C SER A 257 -24.93 19.18 21.13
N GLY A 258 -24.06 18.69 22.03
CA GLY A 258 -24.33 17.52 22.87
C GLY A 258 -24.39 16.19 22.13
N ASN A 259 -23.79 16.12 20.93
CA ASN A 259 -23.80 14.95 20.06
C ASN A 259 -22.44 14.78 19.34
N MET A 260 -21.35 15.06 20.04
CA MET A 260 -20.00 15.04 19.51
C MET A 260 -19.62 13.66 18.92
N ILE A 261 -18.78 13.65 17.87
CA ILE A 261 -18.04 12.47 17.46
C ILE A 261 -16.95 12.20 18.50
N GLU A 262 -16.96 11.04 19.12
CA GLU A 262 -16.13 10.71 20.28
C GLU A 262 -15.00 9.74 19.97
N LEU A 263 -15.03 9.13 18.77
CA LEU A 263 -14.05 8.17 18.26
C LEU A 263 -13.98 8.27 16.74
N VAL A 264 -12.79 8.20 16.16
CA VAL A 264 -12.65 8.08 14.70
C VAL A 264 -11.79 6.87 14.33
N ILE A 265 -12.32 6.07 13.40
CA ILE A 265 -11.66 4.90 12.83
C ILE A 265 -11.38 5.21 11.38
N CYS A 266 -10.13 5.10 10.96
CA CYS A 266 -9.70 5.38 9.59
C CYS A 266 -9.13 4.13 8.95
N ASN A 267 -9.41 3.94 7.67
CA ASN A 267 -8.87 2.80 6.93
C ASN A 267 -7.35 2.88 6.74
N ASN A 268 -6.75 4.09 6.77
CA ASN A 268 -5.30 4.26 6.75
C ASN A 268 -4.82 5.46 7.58
N ASP A 269 -3.52 5.57 7.75
CA ASP A 269 -2.88 6.66 8.51
C ASP A 269 -3.01 8.02 7.80
N GLY A 270 -2.96 8.05 6.46
CA GLY A 270 -3.15 9.30 5.72
C GLY A 270 -4.50 9.95 6.02
N MET A 271 -5.58 9.17 6.05
CA MET A 271 -6.90 9.67 6.45
C MET A 271 -6.93 10.07 7.94
N ALA A 272 -6.27 9.29 8.82
CA ALA A 272 -6.16 9.62 10.24
C ALA A 272 -5.44 10.96 10.46
N GLU A 273 -4.40 11.25 9.70
CA GLU A 273 -3.70 12.54 9.72
C GLU A 273 -4.64 13.70 9.32
N GLY A 274 -5.47 13.51 8.30
CA GLY A 274 -6.48 14.48 7.89
C GLY A 274 -7.52 14.75 8.98
N VAL A 275 -8.01 13.70 9.63
CA VAL A 275 -8.90 13.78 10.78
C VAL A 275 -8.25 14.55 11.93
N ILE A 276 -7.01 14.21 12.29
CA ILE A 276 -6.26 14.87 13.36
C ILE A 276 -6.05 16.36 13.06
N ALA A 277 -5.73 16.71 11.82
CA ALA A 277 -5.60 18.12 11.43
C ALA A 277 -6.90 18.90 11.67
N SER A 278 -8.06 18.32 11.31
CA SER A 278 -9.37 18.94 11.60
C SER A 278 -9.62 19.06 13.10
N LEU A 279 -9.32 18.01 13.89
CA LEU A 279 -9.44 18.01 15.34
C LEU A 279 -8.59 19.10 15.99
N GLN A 280 -7.33 19.23 15.58
CA GLN A 280 -6.39 20.22 16.12
C GLN A 280 -6.84 21.67 15.83
N GLU A 281 -7.40 21.94 14.66
CA GLU A 281 -8.00 23.24 14.35
C GLU A 281 -9.16 23.62 15.28
N LYS A 282 -9.79 22.65 15.91
CA LYS A 282 -10.88 22.83 16.89
C LYS A 282 -10.40 22.76 18.35
N GLY A 283 -9.09 22.57 18.57
CA GLY A 283 -8.48 22.50 19.91
C GLY A 283 -8.51 21.11 20.55
N TYR A 284 -8.85 20.06 19.78
CA TYR A 284 -8.73 18.65 20.21
C TYR A 284 -7.36 18.08 19.83
N ASN A 285 -6.93 17.03 20.49
CA ASN A 285 -5.70 16.28 20.19
C ASN A 285 -4.44 17.17 20.11
N VAL A 286 -4.41 18.25 20.91
CA VAL A 286 -3.26 19.15 21.05
C VAL A 286 -2.61 18.90 22.41
N ASP A 287 -1.32 18.62 22.45
CA ASP A 287 -0.55 18.42 23.70
C ASP A 287 -1.16 17.37 24.65
N GLY A 288 -1.82 16.35 24.11
CA GLY A 288 -2.50 15.30 24.88
C GLY A 288 -3.76 15.77 25.63
N ALA A 289 -4.25 17.00 25.39
CA ALA A 289 -5.47 17.51 25.98
C ALA A 289 -6.68 17.29 25.05
N HIS A 290 -7.87 17.15 25.66
CA HIS A 290 -9.14 16.99 24.92
C HIS A 290 -9.08 15.97 23.79
N VAL A 291 -8.55 14.77 24.09
CA VAL A 291 -8.31 13.74 23.07
C VAL A 291 -9.62 13.15 22.57
N VAL A 292 -9.79 13.12 21.25
CA VAL A 292 -10.69 12.23 20.52
C VAL A 292 -9.83 11.09 19.99
N PRO A 293 -10.05 9.84 20.39
CA PRO A 293 -9.27 8.72 19.90
C PRO A 293 -9.37 8.59 18.39
N VAL A 294 -8.21 8.46 17.72
CA VAL A 294 -8.10 8.24 16.27
C VAL A 294 -7.23 7.02 16.02
N PHE A 295 -7.74 6.10 15.19
CA PHE A 295 -7.04 4.88 14.81
C PHE A 295 -6.86 4.83 13.30
N GLY A 296 -5.70 4.32 12.86
CA GLY A 296 -5.34 4.15 11.46
C GLY A 296 -4.83 2.75 11.15
N VAL A 297 -4.26 2.62 9.96
CA VAL A 297 -3.49 1.45 9.48
C VAL A 297 -2.34 1.99 8.66
N ASP A 298 -1.18 1.40 8.72
CA ASP A 298 0.08 1.48 7.99
C ASP A 298 1.28 1.62 8.92
N ALA A 299 1.16 2.34 10.04
CA ALA A 299 2.25 2.79 10.91
C ALA A 299 3.31 3.60 10.13
N THR A 300 2.84 4.61 9.39
CA THR A 300 3.72 5.57 8.72
C THR A 300 4.60 6.30 9.75
N ASP A 301 5.72 6.87 9.33
CA ASP A 301 6.60 7.60 10.25
C ASP A 301 5.89 8.82 10.86
N ASN A 302 5.00 9.47 10.10
CA ASN A 302 4.20 10.58 10.63
C ASN A 302 3.15 10.10 11.64
N ALA A 303 2.44 9.00 11.37
CA ALA A 303 1.51 8.41 12.34
C ALA A 303 2.22 7.99 13.64
N LYS A 304 3.41 7.39 13.55
CA LYS A 304 4.24 7.08 14.74
C LYS A 304 4.59 8.33 15.54
N ALA A 305 4.94 9.45 14.87
CA ALA A 305 5.18 10.73 15.53
C ALA A 305 3.92 11.25 16.23
N LEU A 306 2.77 11.24 15.55
CA LEU A 306 1.48 11.65 16.13
C LEU A 306 1.06 10.77 17.33
N ILE A 307 1.36 9.47 17.30
CA ILE A 307 1.14 8.58 18.43
C ILE A 307 2.06 8.95 19.60
N ALA A 308 3.33 9.20 19.35
CA ALA A 308 4.30 9.61 20.37
C ALA A 308 3.92 10.98 21.01
N GLU A 309 3.28 11.87 20.25
CA GLU A 309 2.76 13.16 20.73
C GLU A 309 1.40 13.05 21.43
N GLY A 310 0.76 11.88 21.38
CA GLY A 310 -0.59 11.65 21.93
C GLY A 310 -1.71 12.28 21.09
N ALA A 311 -1.43 12.67 19.86
CA ALA A 311 -2.44 13.20 18.93
C ALA A 311 -3.18 12.08 18.18
N MET A 312 -2.54 10.92 17.99
CA MET A 312 -3.12 9.69 17.46
C MET A 312 -3.09 8.60 18.51
N THR A 313 -4.07 7.71 18.52
CA THR A 313 -4.20 6.69 19.58
C THR A 313 -3.47 5.40 19.23
N GLY A 314 -3.51 4.99 17.97
CA GLY A 314 -2.87 3.76 17.52
C GLY A 314 -3.08 3.50 16.05
N THR A 315 -2.29 2.59 15.53
CA THR A 315 -2.36 2.15 14.13
C THR A 315 -2.01 0.67 14.01
N VAL A 316 -2.45 0.03 12.94
CA VAL A 316 -2.00 -1.32 12.58
C VAL A 316 -0.86 -1.16 11.58
N LYS A 317 0.34 -1.68 11.92
CA LYS A 317 1.49 -1.62 11.01
C LYS A 317 1.26 -2.54 9.82
N GLN A 318 1.25 -1.96 8.62
CA GLN A 318 1.46 -2.64 7.35
C GLN A 318 2.95 -2.52 7.00
N ASP A 319 3.68 -3.65 6.94
CA ASP A 319 5.15 -3.62 6.89
C ASP A 319 5.68 -3.30 5.49
N ALA A 320 5.90 -2.01 5.21
CA ALA A 320 6.42 -1.53 3.92
C ALA A 320 7.81 -2.09 3.59
N ASP A 321 8.70 -2.19 4.59
CA ASP A 321 10.02 -2.79 4.41
C ASP A 321 9.92 -4.29 4.12
N GLY A 322 8.98 -4.99 4.79
CA GLY A 322 8.68 -6.40 4.54
C GLY A 322 8.15 -6.62 3.13
N MET A 323 7.22 -5.78 2.69
CA MET A 323 6.67 -5.81 1.32
C MET A 323 7.79 -5.62 0.28
N ALA A 324 8.60 -4.58 0.44
CA ALA A 324 9.72 -4.28 -0.44
C ALA A 324 10.74 -5.43 -0.49
N ALA A 325 11.09 -5.99 0.67
CA ALA A 325 12.02 -7.11 0.77
C ALA A 325 11.50 -8.38 0.09
N ALA A 326 10.19 -8.68 0.24
CA ALA A 326 9.57 -9.83 -0.44
C ALA A 326 9.59 -9.65 -1.96
N ILE A 327 9.24 -8.46 -2.46
CA ILE A 327 9.28 -8.13 -3.89
C ILE A 327 10.72 -8.24 -4.41
N ALA A 328 11.69 -7.60 -3.77
CA ALA A 328 13.08 -7.58 -4.24
C ALA A 328 13.73 -8.98 -4.26
N GLN A 329 13.49 -9.81 -3.24
CA GLN A 329 13.95 -11.19 -3.21
C GLN A 329 13.32 -12.02 -4.32
N THR A 330 12.02 -11.80 -4.62
CA THR A 330 11.32 -12.45 -5.73
C THR A 330 11.89 -12.00 -7.07
N VAL A 331 12.11 -10.68 -7.26
CA VAL A 331 12.78 -10.11 -8.45
C VAL A 331 14.15 -10.78 -8.66
N SER A 332 14.97 -10.85 -7.62
CA SER A 332 16.29 -11.50 -7.69
C SER A 332 16.22 -12.97 -8.11
N ALA A 333 15.26 -13.72 -7.54
CA ALA A 333 15.10 -15.13 -7.86
C ALA A 333 14.58 -15.37 -9.28
N VAL A 334 13.64 -14.54 -9.74
CA VAL A 334 13.10 -14.57 -11.12
C VAL A 334 14.17 -14.16 -12.13
N SER A 335 14.97 -13.13 -11.85
CA SER A 335 16.13 -12.74 -12.66
C SER A 335 17.16 -13.86 -12.75
N GLY A 336 17.25 -14.73 -11.74
CA GLY A 336 18.06 -15.95 -11.74
C GLY A 336 17.41 -17.14 -12.48
N GLY A 337 16.26 -16.95 -13.14
CA GLY A 337 15.57 -17.96 -13.96
C GLY A 337 14.55 -18.82 -13.22
N LYS A 338 14.14 -18.48 -11.98
CA LYS A 338 13.03 -19.17 -11.30
C LYS A 338 11.69 -18.66 -11.82
N ALA A 339 10.69 -19.54 -11.85
CA ALA A 339 9.30 -19.08 -12.00
C ALA A 339 8.87 -18.26 -10.77
N PRO A 340 7.98 -17.26 -10.91
CA PRO A 340 7.51 -16.42 -9.81
C PRO A 340 6.96 -17.21 -8.61
N VAL A 341 6.18 -18.26 -8.84
CA VAL A 341 5.65 -19.14 -7.78
C VAL A 341 6.77 -19.86 -7.03
N ASP A 342 7.78 -20.39 -7.72
CA ASP A 342 8.93 -21.08 -7.10
C ASP A 342 9.82 -20.07 -6.33
N ALA A 343 9.86 -18.82 -6.79
CA ALA A 343 10.57 -17.75 -6.12
C ALA A 343 9.93 -17.44 -4.77
N LEU A 344 8.60 -17.30 -4.70
CA LEU A 344 7.86 -17.10 -3.44
C LEU A 344 8.09 -18.23 -2.44
N GLY A 345 7.98 -19.48 -2.88
CA GLY A 345 8.17 -20.65 -2.03
C GLY A 345 9.57 -20.80 -1.43
N ALA A 346 10.55 -20.08 -1.97
CA ALA A 346 11.92 -20.06 -1.48
C ALA A 346 12.20 -18.94 -0.46
N LEU A 347 11.28 -18.00 -0.25
CA LEU A 347 11.45 -16.92 0.72
C LEU A 347 11.37 -17.46 2.15
N SER A 348 12.29 -17.00 3.00
CA SER A 348 12.41 -17.44 4.38
C SER A 348 12.59 -16.24 5.30
N ASP A 349 11.47 -15.64 5.73
CA ASP A 349 11.43 -14.54 6.69
C ASP A 349 10.22 -14.78 7.60
N ALA A 350 10.35 -14.50 8.89
CA ALA A 350 9.27 -14.70 9.87
C ALA A 350 8.04 -13.81 9.59
N ARG A 351 8.20 -12.77 8.78
CA ARG A 351 7.12 -11.87 8.35
C ARG A 351 6.29 -12.42 7.19
N PHE A 352 6.76 -13.48 6.52
CA PHE A 352 6.18 -13.99 5.28
C PHE A 352 5.44 -15.29 5.50
N THR A 353 4.26 -15.38 4.93
CA THR A 353 3.45 -16.60 4.95
C THR A 353 2.90 -16.85 3.55
N VAL A 354 3.23 -17.98 2.96
CA VAL A 354 2.57 -18.42 1.71
C VAL A 354 1.13 -18.78 2.03
N ALA A 355 0.19 -18.28 1.25
CA ALA A 355 -1.24 -18.55 1.45
C ALA A 355 -1.53 -20.04 1.36
N SER A 356 -2.41 -20.53 2.22
CA SER A 356 -2.74 -21.98 2.29
C SER A 356 -3.57 -22.47 1.10
N ASP A 357 -4.21 -21.55 0.40
CA ASP A 357 -5.09 -21.78 -0.75
C ASP A 357 -4.39 -21.60 -2.11
N CYS A 358 -3.24 -20.92 -2.15
CA CYS A 358 -2.53 -20.62 -3.39
C CYS A 358 -1.01 -20.50 -3.18
N ALA A 359 -0.23 -21.36 -3.80
CA ALA A 359 1.24 -21.30 -3.73
C ALA A 359 1.84 -20.05 -4.40
N GLY A 360 1.12 -19.44 -5.32
CA GLY A 360 1.49 -18.19 -6.00
C GLY A 360 1.19 -16.92 -5.20
N LYS A 361 0.78 -17.03 -3.92
CA LYS A 361 0.33 -15.92 -3.09
C LYS A 361 1.08 -15.89 -1.77
N LEU A 362 1.66 -14.75 -1.42
CA LEU A 362 2.42 -14.54 -0.19
C LEU A 362 1.87 -13.34 0.57
N PHE A 363 1.72 -13.51 1.87
CA PHE A 363 1.31 -12.46 2.79
C PHE A 363 2.48 -11.97 3.65
N VAL A 364 2.58 -10.66 3.78
CA VAL A 364 3.41 -9.96 4.75
C VAL A 364 2.55 -9.63 5.96
N ALA A 365 2.97 -10.07 7.14
CA ALA A 365 2.19 -9.96 8.36
C ALA A 365 1.95 -8.52 8.81
N TYR A 366 0.77 -8.26 9.34
CA TYR A 366 0.44 -7.05 10.08
C TYR A 366 0.94 -7.10 11.54
N ALA A 367 1.00 -5.96 12.21
CA ALA A 367 1.27 -5.86 13.64
C ALA A 367 0.59 -4.62 14.27
N PRO A 368 0.09 -4.70 15.51
CA PRO A 368 -0.44 -3.52 16.19
C PRO A 368 0.68 -2.57 16.58
N TYR A 369 0.41 -1.26 16.57
CA TYR A 369 1.34 -0.22 16.99
C TYR A 369 0.62 0.87 17.81
N THR A 370 1.06 1.08 19.06
CA THR A 370 0.48 2.07 20.00
C THR A 370 1.55 2.94 20.68
N GLY A 371 2.80 2.87 20.17
CA GLY A 371 3.95 3.58 20.73
C GLY A 371 4.85 2.72 21.60
#